data_22a6ced08a067764290f04a7c9d7c339
#
_entry.id   22a6ced08a067764290f04a7c9d7c339
#
_cell.length_a   1.000
_cell.length_b   1.000
_cell.length_c   1.000
_cell.angle_alpha   90.00
_cell.angle_beta   90.00
_cell.angle_gamma   90.00
#
_symmetry.space_group_name_H-M   'P 1'
#
loop_
_entity.id
_entity.type
_entity.pdbx_description
1 polymer ?
#
loop_
_entity_poly.entity_id
_entity_poly.type
_entity_poly.pdbx_seq_one_letter_code
_entity_poly.pdbx_strand_id
1 'polypeptide(L)'
;SKRFRSIFRRSTQANNTNYGTYQFWYEQGAKRVVTARELSLAEIKEIQEHIPEEMEIETFIHGAMCISYSGRCLLSNYFTGRDANQGACTHPCRWKYAVVEESRPGEYLPVYENERGTYIFNSKDLCMIEHIPDLLDAGIDSYKIEGRMKTALYVATVARTYRKAIDDYLESPKKYEENMEWYRDQISNCTYRQFTTGFFYGKPDHESQIYDSNTYVKEYTYLGI
;
A
#
# COMPACT_ATOMS: atom_id res chain seq x y z
N SER A 1 31.07 -3.19 -23.18
CA SER A 1 30.54 -3.47 -21.82
C SER A 1 29.24 -2.71 -21.64
N LYS A 2 28.10 -3.41 -21.57
CA LYS A 2 26.82 -2.82 -21.21
C LYS A 2 26.96 -2.39 -19.73
N ARG A 3 27.20 -1.12 -19.46
CA ARG A 3 27.08 -0.56 -18.12
C ARG A 3 25.62 -0.70 -17.69
N PHE A 4 25.34 -1.55 -16.71
CA PHE A 4 24.09 -1.48 -15.95
C PHE A 4 24.02 -0.10 -15.32
N ARG A 5 23.26 0.81 -15.90
CA ARG A 5 22.85 2.03 -15.23
C ARG A 5 21.81 1.63 -14.20
N SER A 6 22.20 1.47 -12.95
CA SER A 6 21.23 1.38 -11.86
C SER A 6 20.42 2.67 -11.83
N ILE A 7 19.11 2.57 -12.02
CA ILE A 7 18.22 3.72 -11.86
C ILE A 7 18.23 4.08 -10.39
N PHE A 8 18.73 5.28 -10.05
CA PHE A 8 18.63 5.79 -8.69
C PHE A 8 17.15 6.07 -8.38
N ARG A 9 16.60 5.33 -7.41
CA ARG A 9 15.19 5.37 -7.00
C ARG A 9 15.06 5.77 -5.54
N ARG A 10 14.18 6.73 -5.24
CA ARG A 10 13.88 7.15 -3.86
C ARG A 10 12.55 6.54 -3.39
N SER A 11 12.56 5.94 -2.19
CA SER A 11 11.42 5.21 -1.63
C SER A 11 10.47 6.12 -0.83
N THR A 12 9.27 5.60 -0.50
CA THR A 12 8.24 6.24 0.34
C THR A 12 8.74 6.71 1.70
N GLN A 13 9.77 6.08 2.25
CA GLN A 13 10.37 6.50 3.53
C GLN A 13 10.95 7.93 3.49
N ALA A 14 11.17 8.48 2.30
CA ALA A 14 11.57 9.88 2.13
C ALA A 14 10.41 10.87 2.25
N ASN A 15 9.17 10.38 2.45
CA ASN A 15 7.95 11.19 2.62
C ASN A 15 7.73 12.17 1.46
N ASN A 16 7.67 11.63 0.24
CA ASN A 16 7.51 12.41 -0.99
C ASN A 16 6.03 12.77 -1.19
N THR A 17 5.62 13.94 -0.75
CA THR A 17 4.22 14.39 -0.69
C THR A 17 3.91 15.57 -1.60
N ASN A 18 4.88 16.14 -2.31
CA ASN A 18 4.67 17.28 -3.20
C ASN A 18 5.73 17.36 -4.28
N TYR A 19 5.48 18.10 -5.36
CA TYR A 19 6.39 18.24 -6.49
C TYR A 19 7.77 18.84 -6.11
N GLY A 20 7.85 19.67 -5.09
CA GLY A 20 9.14 20.23 -4.63
C GLY A 20 10.10 19.15 -4.12
N THR A 21 9.60 18.11 -3.43
CA THR A 21 10.42 16.95 -3.04
C THR A 21 10.87 16.12 -4.25
N TYR A 22 10.07 16.04 -5.29
CA TYR A 22 10.44 15.35 -6.53
C TYR A 22 11.52 16.12 -7.29
N GLN A 23 11.39 17.43 -7.44
CA GLN A 23 12.39 18.30 -8.04
C GLN A 23 13.72 18.20 -7.30
N PHE A 24 13.70 18.27 -5.97
CA PHE A 24 14.90 18.07 -5.16
C PHE A 24 15.59 16.73 -5.46
N TRP A 25 14.85 15.62 -5.49
CA TRP A 25 15.44 14.32 -5.78
C TRP A 25 15.92 14.19 -7.23
N TYR A 26 15.25 14.83 -8.17
CA TYR A 26 15.71 14.91 -9.56
C TYR A 26 17.08 15.60 -9.67
N GLU A 27 17.26 16.72 -8.99
CA GLU A 27 18.55 17.43 -8.91
C GLU A 27 19.64 16.58 -8.27
N GLN A 28 19.28 15.68 -7.34
CA GLN A 28 20.20 14.70 -6.75
C GLN A 28 20.43 13.46 -7.66
N GLY A 29 19.90 13.46 -8.87
CA GLY A 29 20.10 12.42 -9.88
C GLY A 29 19.09 11.25 -9.78
N ALA A 30 18.04 11.34 -8.98
CA ALA A 30 16.99 10.32 -8.97
C ALA A 30 16.22 10.35 -10.29
N LYS A 31 15.93 9.17 -10.84
CA LYS A 31 15.13 8.98 -12.05
C LYS A 31 13.71 8.53 -11.74
N ARG A 32 13.49 7.99 -10.55
CA ARG A 32 12.18 7.53 -10.09
C ARG A 32 11.99 7.83 -8.62
N VAL A 33 10.82 8.33 -8.26
CA VAL A 33 10.42 8.58 -6.88
C VAL A 33 9.14 7.85 -6.57
N VAL A 34 9.11 7.19 -5.40
CA VAL A 34 7.91 6.51 -4.90
C VAL A 34 7.09 7.50 -4.08
N THR A 35 5.83 7.68 -4.44
CA THR A 35 4.89 8.55 -3.72
C THR A 35 4.71 8.11 -2.27
N ALA A 36 4.45 9.05 -1.37
CA ALA A 36 3.81 8.74 -0.10
C ALA A 36 2.42 8.12 -0.37
N ARG A 37 1.97 7.22 0.51
CA ARG A 37 0.68 6.51 0.34
C ARG A 37 -0.53 7.38 0.66
N GLU A 38 -0.28 8.54 1.24
CA GLU A 38 -1.26 9.51 1.70
C GLU A 38 -1.71 10.47 0.60
N LEU A 39 -1.17 10.35 -0.63
CA LEU A 39 -1.53 11.19 -1.77
C LEU A 39 -2.77 10.67 -2.49
N SER A 40 -3.65 11.60 -2.84
CA SER A 40 -4.77 11.37 -3.76
C SER A 40 -4.30 11.36 -5.23
N LEU A 41 -5.15 10.83 -6.12
CA LEU A 41 -4.91 10.89 -7.57
C LEU A 41 -4.75 12.34 -8.08
N ALA A 42 -5.53 13.28 -7.51
CA ALA A 42 -5.44 14.70 -7.87
C ALA A 42 -4.06 15.28 -7.52
N GLU A 43 -3.55 14.99 -6.32
CA GLU A 43 -2.21 15.44 -5.91
C GLU A 43 -1.09 14.77 -6.72
N ILE A 44 -1.27 13.51 -7.14
CA ILE A 44 -0.31 12.83 -8.02
C ILE A 44 -0.30 13.47 -9.41
N LYS A 45 -1.47 13.82 -9.97
CA LYS A 45 -1.56 14.57 -11.24
C LYS A 45 -0.89 15.94 -11.13
N GLU A 46 -1.11 16.68 -10.05
CA GLU A 46 -0.43 17.95 -9.80
C GLU A 46 1.10 17.77 -9.76
N ILE A 47 1.60 16.72 -9.12
CA ILE A 47 3.03 16.41 -9.11
C ILE A 47 3.52 16.15 -10.54
N GLN A 48 2.80 15.34 -11.32
CA GLN A 48 3.16 15.00 -12.70
C GLN A 48 3.29 16.23 -13.60
N GLU A 49 2.42 17.22 -13.42
CA GLU A 49 2.42 18.46 -14.20
C GLU A 49 3.62 19.39 -13.87
N HIS A 50 4.27 19.20 -12.72
CA HIS A 50 5.30 20.10 -12.21
C HIS A 50 6.70 19.48 -12.13
N ILE A 51 6.86 18.22 -12.55
CA ILE A 51 8.17 17.54 -12.56
C ILE A 51 8.72 17.43 -14.00
N PRO A 52 10.05 17.25 -14.16
CA PRO A 52 10.63 16.97 -15.48
C PRO A 52 10.08 15.70 -16.12
N GLU A 53 9.88 15.72 -17.44
CA GLU A 53 9.33 14.60 -18.22
C GLU A 53 10.13 13.30 -18.07
N GLU A 54 11.43 13.39 -17.82
CA GLU A 54 12.31 12.23 -17.62
C GLU A 54 12.23 11.65 -16.20
N MET A 55 11.45 12.26 -15.30
CA MET A 55 11.29 11.80 -13.95
C MET A 55 10.06 10.91 -13.82
N GLU A 56 10.24 9.69 -13.37
CA GLU A 56 9.19 8.70 -13.23
C GLU A 56 8.53 8.73 -11.84
N ILE A 57 7.22 8.60 -11.82
CA ILE A 57 6.41 8.40 -10.61
C ILE A 57 6.15 6.91 -10.38
N GLU A 58 6.47 6.43 -9.19
CA GLU A 58 6.06 5.09 -8.73
C GLU A 58 5.10 5.20 -7.56
N THR A 59 4.00 4.44 -7.56
CA THR A 59 3.06 4.42 -6.44
C THR A 59 2.67 3.01 -6.02
N PHE A 60 2.32 2.83 -4.74
CA PHE A 60 1.73 1.58 -4.27
C PHE A 60 0.30 1.47 -4.77
N ILE A 61 -0.04 0.31 -5.34
CA ILE A 61 -1.37 0.01 -5.87
C ILE A 61 -2.03 -1.19 -5.19
N HIS A 62 -1.26 -1.97 -4.41
CA HIS A 62 -1.78 -3.16 -3.75
C HIS A 62 -0.98 -3.52 -2.50
N GLY A 63 -1.69 -4.11 -1.54
CA GLY A 63 -1.14 -4.71 -0.33
C GLY A 63 -1.34 -3.87 0.93
N ALA A 64 -0.55 -4.15 1.92
CA ALA A 64 -0.73 -3.59 3.26
C ALA A 64 -0.59 -2.07 3.32
N MET A 65 -1.61 -1.39 3.83
CA MET A 65 -1.55 0.03 4.19
C MET A 65 -0.85 0.24 5.54
N CYS A 66 -0.26 1.41 5.72
CA CYS A 66 0.33 1.84 6.98
C CYS A 66 -0.68 2.67 7.78
N ILE A 67 -0.70 2.51 9.10
CA ILE A 67 -1.53 3.34 10.00
C ILE A 67 -0.92 4.73 10.22
N SER A 68 0.38 4.85 10.08
CA SER A 68 1.12 6.10 10.26
C SER A 68 1.54 6.67 8.91
N TYR A 69 1.86 7.95 8.88
CA TYR A 69 2.53 8.56 7.74
C TYR A 69 3.73 7.75 7.29
N SER A 70 3.92 7.66 5.98
CA SER A 70 5.01 6.91 5.37
C SER A 70 6.37 7.34 5.95
N GLY A 71 7.14 6.38 6.44
CA GLY A 71 8.46 6.62 7.04
C GLY A 71 8.47 7.24 8.44
N ARG A 72 7.34 7.26 9.17
CA ARG A 72 7.26 7.90 10.50
C ARG A 72 6.88 6.96 11.64
N CYS A 73 6.63 5.68 11.37
CA CYS A 73 6.20 4.72 12.39
C CYS A 73 7.39 4.13 13.15
N LEU A 74 7.31 4.13 14.47
CA LEU A 74 8.30 3.53 15.36
C LEU A 74 7.86 2.18 15.98
N LEU A 75 6.62 1.76 15.79
CA LEU A 75 6.08 0.55 16.44
C LEU A 75 6.89 -0.71 16.15
N SER A 76 7.29 -0.90 14.88
CA SER A 76 8.06 -2.10 14.51
C SER A 76 9.43 -2.11 15.18
N ASN A 77 10.12 -0.98 15.24
CA ASN A 77 11.40 -0.86 15.94
C ASN A 77 11.22 -1.14 17.43
N TYR A 78 10.23 -0.50 18.06
CA TYR A 78 9.96 -0.65 19.48
C TYR A 78 9.68 -2.11 19.90
N PHE A 79 8.81 -2.82 19.17
CA PHE A 79 8.41 -4.18 19.54
C PHE A 79 9.37 -5.28 19.08
N THR A 80 10.09 -5.07 17.97
CA THR A 80 10.85 -6.15 17.32
C THR A 80 12.29 -5.80 16.97
N GLY A 81 12.74 -4.59 17.27
CA GLY A 81 14.05 -4.07 16.86
C GLY A 81 14.21 -3.86 15.36
N ARG A 82 13.15 -4.06 14.55
CA ARG A 82 13.18 -3.92 13.09
C ARG A 82 12.61 -2.58 12.67
N ASP A 83 13.44 -1.77 12.03
CA ASP A 83 13.09 -0.40 11.66
C ASP A 83 12.21 -0.35 10.41
N ALA A 84 10.97 0.12 10.58
CA ALA A 84 10.04 0.34 9.50
C ALA A 84 10.53 1.40 8.51
N ASN A 85 11.28 2.41 8.99
CA ASN A 85 11.82 3.48 8.18
C ASN A 85 12.94 2.99 7.25
N GLN A 86 13.59 1.87 7.59
CA GLN A 86 14.53 1.16 6.72
C GLN A 86 13.88 0.06 5.90
N GLY A 87 12.55 0.04 5.86
CA GLY A 87 11.77 -0.92 5.11
C GLY A 87 11.71 -2.32 5.77
N ALA A 88 12.02 -2.47 7.06
CA ALA A 88 12.02 -3.76 7.77
C ALA A 88 10.78 -3.97 8.65
N CYS A 89 9.66 -3.29 8.36
CA CYS A 89 8.43 -3.34 9.15
C CYS A 89 7.88 -4.77 9.33
N THR A 90 7.56 -5.13 10.58
CA THR A 90 6.93 -6.41 10.96
C THR A 90 5.42 -6.30 11.14
N HIS A 91 4.84 -5.16 10.82
CA HIS A 91 3.41 -4.87 10.91
C HIS A 91 2.80 -5.03 12.32
N PRO A 92 3.41 -4.54 13.39
CA PRO A 92 2.85 -4.70 14.73
C PRO A 92 1.52 -3.95 14.90
N CYS A 93 1.29 -2.89 14.11
CA CYS A 93 -0.01 -2.20 14.08
C CYS A 93 -1.20 -3.10 13.69
N ARG A 94 -0.96 -4.37 13.38
CA ARG A 94 -1.97 -5.35 13.00
C ARG A 94 -2.14 -6.47 14.03
N TRP A 95 -1.41 -6.39 15.13
CA TRP A 95 -1.60 -7.29 16.26
C TRP A 95 -2.81 -6.85 17.07
N LYS A 96 -3.37 -7.77 17.83
CA LYS A 96 -4.44 -7.45 18.77
C LYS A 96 -3.84 -6.83 20.03
N TYR A 97 -4.39 -5.70 20.42
CA TYR A 97 -3.97 -4.98 21.63
C TYR A 97 -5.14 -4.82 22.59
N ALA A 98 -4.81 -4.71 23.86
CA ALA A 98 -5.70 -4.25 24.89
C ALA A 98 -4.95 -3.32 25.84
N VAL A 99 -5.63 -2.36 26.41
CA VAL A 99 -5.12 -1.54 27.51
C VAL A 99 -5.43 -2.24 28.82
N VAL A 100 -4.46 -2.29 29.72
CA VAL A 100 -4.65 -2.78 31.09
C VAL A 100 -4.38 -1.62 32.03
N GLU A 101 -5.33 -1.38 32.93
CA GLU A 101 -5.17 -0.39 33.98
C GLU A 101 -4.44 -1.06 35.17
N GLU A 102 -3.39 -0.42 35.70
CA GLU A 102 -2.46 -1.03 36.67
C GLU A 102 -3.15 -1.49 37.96
N SER A 103 -4.20 -0.75 38.38
CA SER A 103 -4.94 -1.11 39.60
C SER A 103 -5.98 -2.23 39.39
N ARG A 104 -6.19 -2.66 38.14
CA ARG A 104 -7.14 -3.73 37.76
C ARG A 104 -6.46 -4.81 36.92
N PRO A 105 -5.49 -5.53 37.46
CA PRO A 105 -4.77 -6.56 36.75
C PRO A 105 -5.73 -7.69 36.32
N GLY A 106 -5.68 -8.05 35.02
CA GLY A 106 -6.54 -9.09 34.44
C GLY A 106 -7.79 -8.57 33.75
N GLU A 107 -8.11 -7.29 33.86
CA GLU A 107 -9.12 -6.63 33.03
C GLU A 107 -8.49 -6.08 31.75
N TYR A 108 -8.81 -6.69 30.62
CA TYR A 108 -8.35 -6.26 29.29
C TYR A 108 -9.38 -5.34 28.67
N LEU A 109 -9.05 -4.07 28.57
CA LEU A 109 -9.88 -3.06 27.89
C LEU A 109 -9.54 -3.07 26.40
N PRO A 110 -10.42 -3.61 25.55
CA PRO A 110 -10.17 -3.61 24.12
C PRO A 110 -10.11 -2.17 23.60
N VAL A 111 -9.27 -1.95 22.60
CA VAL A 111 -9.04 -0.63 22.05
C VAL A 111 -9.79 -0.52 20.74
N TYR A 112 -10.64 0.50 20.62
CA TYR A 112 -11.51 0.77 19.47
C TYR A 112 -11.28 2.18 18.93
N GLU A 113 -11.71 2.44 17.72
CA GLU A 113 -11.80 3.78 17.15
C GLU A 113 -13.27 4.28 17.21
N ASN A 114 -13.42 5.55 17.46
CA ASN A 114 -14.69 6.25 17.33
C ASN A 114 -14.47 7.68 16.80
N GLU A 115 -15.56 8.44 16.62
CA GLU A 115 -15.54 9.81 16.08
C GLU A 115 -14.62 10.78 16.83
N ARG A 116 -14.11 10.43 18.01
CA ARG A 116 -13.27 11.26 18.87
C ARG A 116 -11.79 10.92 18.87
N GLY A 117 -11.39 9.80 18.23
CA GLY A 117 -9.98 9.41 18.14
C GLY A 117 -9.76 7.98 17.74
N THR A 118 -8.56 7.74 17.20
CA THR A 118 -8.09 6.42 16.77
C THR A 118 -7.51 5.66 17.95
N TYR A 119 -8.07 4.51 18.21
CA TYR A 119 -7.64 3.65 19.30
C TYR A 119 -6.84 2.46 18.84
N ILE A 120 -6.63 2.19 17.56
CA ILE A 120 -5.69 1.26 16.94
C ILE A 120 -6.36 0.38 15.86
N PHE A 121 -5.78 0.27 14.78
CA PHE A 121 -4.63 -0.25 14.03
C PHE A 121 -5.02 -1.44 13.17
N ASN A 122 -6.10 -1.45 12.42
CA ASN A 122 -6.39 -2.55 11.52
C ASN A 122 -6.83 -2.05 10.14
N SER A 123 -5.95 -1.32 9.46
CA SER A 123 -6.24 -0.82 8.11
C SER A 123 -6.57 -1.96 7.16
N LYS A 124 -7.58 -1.77 6.33
CA LYS A 124 -7.84 -2.59 5.15
C LYS A 124 -6.61 -2.62 4.24
N ASP A 125 -6.50 -3.62 3.39
CA ASP A 125 -5.43 -3.71 2.40
C ASP A 125 -5.80 -2.86 1.16
N LEU A 126 -4.82 -2.15 0.61
CA LEU A 126 -4.98 -1.39 -0.63
C LEU A 126 -5.24 -2.34 -1.80
N CYS A 127 -6.21 -2.04 -2.66
CA CYS A 127 -6.45 -2.75 -3.90
C CYS A 127 -7.01 -1.81 -4.96
N MET A 128 -6.23 -1.57 -6.01
CA MET A 128 -6.58 -0.70 -7.13
C MET A 128 -6.86 -1.49 -8.42
N ILE A 129 -7.17 -2.78 -8.33
CA ILE A 129 -7.35 -3.64 -9.51
C ILE A 129 -8.53 -3.18 -10.39
N GLU A 130 -9.54 -2.56 -9.80
CA GLU A 130 -10.72 -2.03 -10.49
C GLU A 130 -10.53 -0.60 -11.02
N HIS A 131 -9.36 -0.01 -10.76
CA HIS A 131 -9.06 1.40 -11.02
C HIS A 131 -7.79 1.59 -11.87
N ILE A 132 -7.45 0.60 -12.71
CA ILE A 132 -6.30 0.69 -13.63
C ILE A 132 -6.41 1.91 -14.56
N PRO A 133 -7.59 2.25 -15.12
CA PRO A 133 -7.75 3.46 -15.93
C PRO A 133 -7.30 4.73 -15.19
N ASP A 134 -7.77 4.91 -13.95
CA ASP A 134 -7.48 6.11 -13.17
C ASP A 134 -5.99 6.25 -12.83
N LEU A 135 -5.31 5.11 -12.61
CA LEU A 135 -3.86 5.09 -12.35
C LEU A 135 -3.06 5.48 -13.60
N LEU A 136 -3.49 5.02 -14.77
CA LEU A 136 -2.88 5.38 -16.06
C LEU A 136 -3.11 6.86 -16.39
N ASP A 137 -4.35 7.34 -16.19
CA ASP A 137 -4.72 8.74 -16.42
C ASP A 137 -4.02 9.72 -15.46
N ALA A 138 -3.58 9.22 -14.30
CA ALA A 138 -2.79 10.01 -13.36
C ALA A 138 -1.30 10.12 -13.76
N GLY A 139 -0.87 9.51 -14.86
CA GLY A 139 0.51 9.57 -15.34
C GLY A 139 1.50 8.80 -14.47
N ILE A 140 1.06 7.71 -13.82
CA ILE A 140 1.90 6.89 -12.97
C ILE A 140 2.69 5.89 -13.82
N ASP A 141 4.02 5.97 -13.80
CA ASP A 141 4.91 5.16 -14.65
C ASP A 141 5.16 3.76 -14.09
N SER A 142 5.10 3.60 -12.77
CA SER A 142 5.46 2.35 -12.11
C SER A 142 4.51 1.99 -10.98
N TYR A 143 4.01 0.77 -11.01
CA TYR A 143 3.06 0.23 -10.03
C TYR A 143 3.76 -0.70 -9.05
N LYS A 144 3.61 -0.39 -7.76
CA LYS A 144 4.27 -1.13 -6.68
C LYS A 144 3.30 -1.96 -5.87
N ILE A 145 3.63 -3.24 -5.69
CA ILE A 145 2.89 -4.17 -4.85
C ILE A 145 3.65 -4.35 -3.53
N GLU A 146 2.97 -4.17 -2.40
CA GLU A 146 3.51 -4.50 -1.09
C GLU A 146 3.25 -5.98 -0.79
N GLY A 147 4.31 -6.73 -0.55
CA GLY A 147 4.21 -8.16 -0.29
C GLY A 147 5.36 -8.72 0.56
N ARG A 148 6.11 -7.86 1.27
CA ARG A 148 7.28 -8.28 2.04
C ARG A 148 6.96 -9.38 3.07
N MET A 149 5.85 -9.25 3.78
CA MET A 149 5.41 -10.22 4.79
C MET A 149 4.44 -11.25 4.22
N LYS A 150 4.34 -11.34 2.92
CA LYS A 150 3.47 -12.27 2.21
C LYS A 150 4.28 -13.40 1.57
N THR A 151 3.61 -14.48 1.18
CA THR A 151 4.22 -15.62 0.52
C THR A 151 4.63 -15.30 -0.92
N ALA A 152 5.55 -16.09 -1.48
CA ALA A 152 5.92 -16.00 -2.90
C ALA A 152 4.69 -16.20 -3.81
N LEU A 153 3.78 -17.13 -3.44
CA LEU A 153 2.54 -17.38 -4.16
C LEU A 153 1.65 -16.12 -4.19
N TYR A 154 1.51 -15.42 -3.07
CA TYR A 154 0.78 -14.16 -3.04
C TYR A 154 1.36 -13.16 -4.04
N VAL A 155 2.67 -12.92 -3.97
CA VAL A 155 3.34 -11.95 -4.86
C VAL A 155 3.16 -12.33 -6.32
N ALA A 156 3.36 -13.61 -6.66
CA ALA A 156 3.21 -14.09 -8.03
C ALA A 156 1.76 -13.95 -8.54
N THR A 157 0.76 -14.30 -7.72
CA THR A 157 -0.65 -14.20 -8.10
C THR A 157 -1.06 -12.76 -8.30
N VAL A 158 -0.75 -11.87 -7.35
CA VAL A 158 -1.11 -10.46 -7.44
C VAL A 158 -0.41 -9.80 -8.62
N ALA A 159 0.89 -10.01 -8.79
CA ALA A 159 1.65 -9.42 -9.90
C ALA A 159 1.13 -9.88 -11.27
N ARG A 160 0.85 -11.18 -11.43
CA ARG A 160 0.25 -11.74 -12.65
C ARG A 160 -1.12 -11.12 -12.95
N THR A 161 -1.95 -10.96 -11.91
CA THR A 161 -3.30 -10.42 -12.08
C THR A 161 -3.25 -8.96 -12.51
N TYR A 162 -2.45 -8.13 -11.85
CA TYR A 162 -2.26 -6.73 -12.26
C TYR A 162 -1.65 -6.61 -13.65
N ARG A 163 -0.65 -7.42 -13.98
CA ARG A 163 -0.05 -7.41 -15.33
C ARG A 163 -1.09 -7.71 -16.39
N LYS A 164 -1.91 -8.76 -16.17
CA LYS A 164 -2.99 -9.09 -17.09
C LYS A 164 -4.04 -7.97 -17.20
N ALA A 165 -4.44 -7.38 -16.08
CA ALA A 165 -5.43 -6.30 -16.09
C ALA A 165 -4.94 -5.07 -16.88
N ILE A 166 -3.67 -4.70 -16.72
CA ILE A 166 -3.03 -3.62 -17.47
C ILE A 166 -2.96 -3.96 -18.96
N ASP A 167 -2.52 -5.16 -19.32
CA ASP A 167 -2.41 -5.58 -20.72
C ASP A 167 -3.77 -5.63 -21.40
N ASP A 168 -4.79 -6.17 -20.72
CA ASP A 168 -6.16 -6.22 -21.23
C ASP A 168 -6.73 -4.81 -21.43
N TYR A 169 -6.50 -3.88 -20.49
CA TYR A 169 -6.94 -2.48 -20.63
C TYR A 169 -6.26 -1.76 -21.81
N LEU A 170 -4.94 -1.95 -21.97
CA LEU A 170 -4.18 -1.35 -23.07
C LEU A 170 -4.57 -1.94 -24.43
N GLU A 171 -5.01 -3.20 -24.47
CA GLU A 171 -5.55 -3.82 -25.69
C GLU A 171 -6.96 -3.28 -25.99
N SER A 172 -7.85 -3.25 -24.99
CA SER A 172 -9.20 -2.71 -25.07
C SER A 172 -9.80 -2.50 -23.68
N PRO A 173 -10.33 -1.31 -23.36
CA PRO A 173 -11.09 -1.07 -22.12
C PRO A 173 -12.20 -2.09 -21.90
N LYS A 174 -12.91 -2.49 -22.97
CA LYS A 174 -13.97 -3.51 -22.90
C LYS A 174 -13.46 -4.87 -22.45
N LYS A 175 -12.28 -5.28 -22.90
CA LYS A 175 -11.66 -6.56 -22.50
C LYS A 175 -11.30 -6.56 -21.00
N TYR A 176 -10.82 -5.43 -20.49
CA TYR A 176 -10.57 -5.24 -19.07
C TYR A 176 -11.87 -5.36 -18.26
N GLU A 177 -12.94 -4.72 -18.69
CA GLU A 177 -14.25 -4.81 -18.02
C GLU A 177 -14.82 -6.24 -18.03
N GLU A 178 -14.76 -6.93 -19.17
CA GLU A 178 -15.23 -8.32 -19.32
C GLU A 178 -14.47 -9.30 -18.41
N ASN A 179 -13.20 -9.03 -18.12
CA ASN A 179 -12.36 -9.87 -17.28
C ASN A 179 -12.35 -9.46 -15.78
N MET A 180 -13.13 -8.46 -15.37
CA MET A 180 -13.10 -7.91 -14.01
C MET A 180 -13.39 -8.95 -12.93
N GLU A 181 -14.37 -9.83 -13.14
CA GLU A 181 -14.69 -10.91 -12.21
C GLU A 181 -13.51 -11.86 -12.01
N TRP A 182 -12.80 -12.19 -13.10
CA TRP A 182 -11.60 -13.02 -13.01
C TRP A 182 -10.49 -12.34 -12.19
N TYR A 183 -10.25 -11.04 -12.35
CA TYR A 183 -9.24 -10.33 -11.56
C TYR A 183 -9.59 -10.36 -10.07
N ARG A 184 -10.84 -10.10 -9.73
CA ARG A 184 -11.33 -10.15 -8.35
C ARG A 184 -11.17 -11.54 -7.74
N ASP A 185 -11.54 -12.59 -8.48
CA ASP A 185 -11.35 -13.98 -8.06
C ASP A 185 -9.88 -14.28 -7.77
N GLN A 186 -8.98 -13.98 -8.70
CA GLN A 186 -7.55 -14.24 -8.50
C GLN A 186 -6.98 -13.53 -7.26
N ILE A 187 -7.33 -12.29 -7.04
CA ILE A 187 -6.91 -11.52 -5.86
C ILE A 187 -7.51 -12.12 -4.58
N SER A 188 -8.77 -12.50 -4.60
CA SER A 188 -9.45 -13.11 -3.46
C SER A 188 -8.98 -14.53 -3.12
N ASN A 189 -8.23 -15.17 -4.00
CA ASN A 189 -7.58 -16.45 -3.73
C ASN A 189 -6.27 -16.34 -2.91
N CYS A 190 -5.84 -15.12 -2.60
CA CYS A 190 -4.71 -14.86 -1.71
C CYS A 190 -5.19 -14.61 -0.27
N THR A 191 -4.25 -14.63 0.69
CA THR A 191 -4.54 -14.14 2.05
C THR A 191 -4.63 -12.62 2.03
N TYR A 192 -5.80 -12.09 2.28
CA TYR A 192 -6.06 -10.64 2.23
C TYR A 192 -6.98 -10.21 3.37
N ARG A 193 -6.96 -8.90 3.63
CA ARG A 193 -7.94 -8.19 4.45
C ARG A 193 -8.99 -7.57 3.55
N GLN A 194 -10.09 -7.09 4.13
CA GLN A 194 -11.00 -6.25 3.35
C GLN A 194 -10.22 -5.18 2.57
N PHE A 195 -10.68 -4.87 1.36
CA PHE A 195 -9.99 -3.94 0.48
C PHE A 195 -10.48 -2.51 0.63
N THR A 196 -9.56 -1.58 0.34
CA THR A 196 -9.80 -0.14 0.26
C THR A 196 -9.00 0.45 -0.90
N THR A 197 -9.45 1.59 -1.41
CA THR A 197 -8.68 2.42 -2.34
C THR A 197 -7.68 3.35 -1.64
N GLY A 198 -7.57 3.25 -0.30
CA GLY A 198 -6.67 4.09 0.49
C GLY A 198 -7.03 5.57 0.37
N PHE A 199 -6.03 6.39 0.06
CA PHE A 199 -6.18 7.85 -0.08
C PHE A 199 -6.45 8.30 -1.52
N PHE A 200 -6.48 7.41 -2.51
CA PHE A 200 -6.56 7.79 -3.92
C PHE A 200 -7.77 8.67 -4.27
N TYR A 201 -8.91 8.46 -3.60
CA TYR A 201 -10.14 9.23 -3.83
C TYR A 201 -10.49 10.18 -2.67
N GLY A 202 -9.58 10.38 -1.74
CA GLY A 202 -9.75 11.28 -0.61
C GLY A 202 -9.26 10.70 0.70
N LYS A 203 -9.48 11.42 1.80
CA LYS A 203 -9.07 10.94 3.13
C LYS A 203 -9.91 9.73 3.52
N PRO A 204 -9.26 8.63 3.93
CA PRO A 204 -9.95 7.47 4.48
C PRO A 204 -10.74 7.84 5.73
N ASP A 205 -11.92 7.28 5.87
CA ASP A 205 -12.78 7.40 7.04
C ASP A 205 -12.73 6.15 7.92
N HIS A 206 -13.67 6.03 8.85
CA HIS A 206 -13.82 4.86 9.72
C HIS A 206 -14.06 3.57 8.94
N GLU A 207 -14.68 3.62 7.75
CA GLU A 207 -14.92 2.45 6.91
C GLU A 207 -13.62 1.85 6.31
N SER A 208 -12.53 2.60 6.35
CA SER A 208 -11.21 2.16 5.88
C SER A 208 -10.47 1.27 6.88
N GLN A 209 -11.04 1.06 8.06
CA GLN A 209 -10.51 0.22 9.13
C GLN A 209 -11.36 -1.03 9.31
N ILE A 210 -10.79 -2.07 9.92
CA ILE A 210 -11.47 -3.32 10.25
C ILE A 210 -11.66 -3.39 11.76
N TYR A 211 -12.91 -3.39 12.20
CA TYR A 211 -13.27 -3.47 13.62
C TYR A 211 -13.79 -4.84 14.03
N ASP A 212 -14.00 -5.73 13.06
CA ASP A 212 -14.49 -7.09 13.27
C ASP A 212 -13.43 -7.99 13.89
N SER A 213 -13.86 -9.10 14.50
CA SER A 213 -12.99 -10.09 15.11
C SER A 213 -12.03 -10.77 14.13
N ASN A 214 -12.35 -10.78 12.84
CA ASN A 214 -11.58 -11.41 11.79
C ASN A 214 -10.78 -10.40 10.99
N THR A 215 -9.47 -10.34 11.26
CA THR A 215 -8.53 -9.46 10.53
C THR A 215 -8.38 -9.85 9.05
N TYR A 216 -8.44 -11.15 8.75
CA TYR A 216 -8.30 -11.66 7.37
C TYR A 216 -9.63 -12.24 6.88
N VAL A 217 -9.98 -11.94 5.63
CA VAL A 217 -11.16 -12.50 4.96
C VAL A 217 -10.90 -13.95 4.57
N LYS A 218 -9.66 -14.26 4.16
CA LYS A 218 -9.23 -15.61 3.79
C LYS A 218 -7.83 -15.88 4.35
N GLU A 219 -7.70 -17.06 4.94
CA GLU A 219 -6.43 -17.60 5.43
C GLU A 219 -6.14 -18.94 4.76
N TYR A 220 -4.86 -19.30 4.65
CA TYR A 220 -4.47 -20.62 4.16
C TYR A 220 -4.46 -21.63 5.30
N THR A 221 -4.91 -22.84 5.00
CA THR A 221 -4.75 -24.00 5.88
C THR A 221 -3.43 -24.69 5.51
N TYR A 222 -2.57 -24.92 6.50
CA TYR A 222 -1.36 -25.71 6.31
C TYR A 222 -1.74 -27.18 6.10
N LEU A 223 -1.35 -27.75 4.98
CA LEU A 223 -1.65 -29.14 4.60
C LEU A 223 -0.47 -30.09 4.81
N GLY A 224 0.72 -29.61 5.18
CA GLY A 224 1.93 -30.41 5.33
C GLY A 224 3.00 -30.04 4.29
N ILE A 225 4.17 -30.66 4.44
CA ILE A 225 5.30 -30.62 3.50
C ILE A 225 5.32 -31.94 2.74
#